data_7a67537c9ab7b60876d9d23116a19a2a
#
_entry.id   7a67537c9ab7b60876d9d23116a19a2a
#
_cell.length_a   1.000
_cell.length_b   1.000
_cell.length_c   1.000
_cell.angle_alpha   90.00
_cell.angle_beta   90.00
_cell.angle_gamma   90.00
#
_symmetry.space_group_name_H-M   'P 1'
#
loop_
_entity.id
_entity.type
_entity.pdbx_description
1 polymer ?
#
loop_
_entity_poly.entity_id
_entity_poly.type
_entity_poly.pdbx_seq_one_letter_code
_entity_poly.pdbx_strand_id
1 'polypeptide(L)'
;MRRPAAGFTMVEVLVAVLLLAVGLVGALAMQAHAMRTRQESALLTEALQDAAALADRIRANAAQSSAYLGFEFDADAEAAQPAPAATDCSGSACDPAALAQHELAVFRQQLQSSLPSARALTCRDSSTAPGGRLQWACSGEASAPIVIKIGWRGSNALGAGPGIALPVALYSPGDRP
;
A
#
# COMPACT_ATOMS: atom_id res chain seq x y z
N MET A 1 3.88 -48.95 53.06
CA MET A 1 2.61 -48.17 53.13
C MET A 1 2.21 -47.78 51.72
N ARG A 2 1.12 -48.32 51.17
CA ARG A 2 0.57 -47.96 49.88
C ARG A 2 -0.33 -46.73 50.07
N ARG A 3 -0.01 -45.60 49.38
CA ARG A 3 -0.91 -44.43 49.37
C ARG A 3 -2.16 -44.78 48.57
N PRO A 4 -3.37 -44.49 49.08
CA PRO A 4 -4.59 -44.70 48.32
C PRO A 4 -4.55 -43.81 47.05
N ALA A 5 -4.84 -44.38 45.89
CA ALA A 5 -5.03 -43.62 44.64
C ALA A 5 -6.33 -42.84 44.76
N ALA A 6 -6.25 -41.51 44.85
CA ALA A 6 -7.42 -40.65 44.76
C ALA A 6 -7.90 -40.63 43.29
N GLY A 7 -9.14 -41.06 43.05
CA GLY A 7 -9.78 -40.97 41.74
C GLY A 7 -10.30 -39.56 41.50
N PHE A 8 -10.23 -39.09 40.25
CA PHE A 8 -10.82 -37.81 39.80
C PHE A 8 -12.36 -37.90 39.88
N THR A 9 -12.96 -36.80 40.30
CA THR A 9 -14.43 -36.69 40.27
C THR A 9 -14.91 -36.31 38.87
N MET A 10 -16.12 -36.73 38.50
CA MET A 10 -16.74 -36.41 37.22
C MET A 10 -16.86 -34.89 37.00
N VAL A 11 -17.11 -34.13 38.09
CA VAL A 11 -17.21 -32.68 38.08
C VAL A 11 -15.86 -32.03 37.79
N GLU A 12 -14.75 -32.54 38.30
CA GLU A 12 -13.41 -32.05 38.09
C GLU A 12 -13.00 -32.16 36.61
N VAL A 13 -13.34 -33.27 35.96
CA VAL A 13 -13.11 -33.46 34.52
C VAL A 13 -13.98 -32.49 33.70
N LEU A 14 -15.25 -32.30 34.07
CA LEU A 14 -16.13 -31.36 33.36
C LEU A 14 -15.60 -29.89 33.45
N VAL A 15 -15.16 -29.48 34.63
CA VAL A 15 -14.59 -28.14 34.85
C VAL A 15 -13.29 -27.99 34.08
N ALA A 16 -12.41 -29.00 34.07
CA ALA A 16 -11.17 -28.97 33.32
C ALA A 16 -11.40 -28.82 31.79
N VAL A 17 -12.35 -29.56 31.23
CA VAL A 17 -12.73 -29.46 29.81
C VAL A 17 -13.35 -28.11 29.49
N LEU A 18 -14.20 -27.57 30.38
CA LEU A 18 -14.76 -26.23 30.20
C LEU A 18 -13.69 -25.15 30.17
N LEU A 19 -12.73 -25.18 31.11
CA LEU A 19 -11.63 -24.22 31.15
C LEU A 19 -10.74 -24.35 29.94
N LEU A 20 -10.45 -25.56 29.47
CA LEU A 20 -9.70 -25.82 28.26
C LEU A 20 -10.42 -25.24 27.02
N ALA A 21 -11.73 -25.44 26.91
CA ALA A 21 -12.54 -24.93 25.79
C ALA A 21 -12.50 -23.38 25.73
N VAL A 22 -12.69 -22.71 26.89
CA VAL A 22 -12.63 -21.25 26.99
C VAL A 22 -11.23 -20.74 26.63
N GLY A 23 -10.18 -21.40 27.10
CA GLY A 23 -8.78 -21.06 26.77
C GLY A 23 -8.50 -21.17 25.28
N LEU A 24 -8.97 -22.22 24.61
CA LEU A 24 -8.82 -22.43 23.17
C LEU A 24 -9.52 -21.34 22.36
N VAL A 25 -10.76 -20.98 22.70
CA VAL A 25 -11.50 -19.91 22.01
C VAL A 25 -10.77 -18.57 22.14
N GLY A 26 -10.22 -18.25 23.32
CA GLY A 26 -9.44 -17.05 23.54
C GLY A 26 -8.15 -17.02 22.68
N ALA A 27 -7.43 -18.14 22.60
CA ALA A 27 -6.22 -18.25 21.78
C ALA A 27 -6.52 -18.08 20.28
N LEU A 28 -7.61 -18.65 19.78
CA LEU A 28 -8.03 -18.51 18.39
C LEU A 28 -8.40 -17.05 18.03
N ALA A 29 -9.07 -16.35 18.94
CA ALA A 29 -9.42 -14.94 18.75
C ALA A 29 -8.15 -14.05 18.65
N MET A 30 -7.15 -14.29 19.48
CA MET A 30 -5.87 -13.57 19.42
C MET A 30 -5.11 -13.87 18.12
N GLN A 31 -5.11 -15.12 17.65
CA GLN A 31 -4.48 -15.49 16.38
C GLN A 31 -5.14 -14.79 15.19
N ALA A 32 -6.48 -14.73 15.16
CA ALA A 32 -7.21 -14.04 14.09
C ALA A 32 -6.90 -12.53 14.06
N HIS A 33 -6.79 -11.90 15.22
CA HIS A 33 -6.39 -10.48 15.31
C HIS A 33 -4.95 -10.28 14.81
N ALA A 34 -4.01 -11.12 15.25
CA ALA A 34 -2.60 -11.05 14.82
C ALA A 34 -2.45 -11.24 13.30
N MET A 35 -3.23 -12.12 12.69
CA MET A 35 -3.23 -12.31 11.23
C MET A 35 -3.70 -11.07 10.48
N ARG A 36 -4.77 -10.41 10.94
CA ARG A 36 -5.25 -9.15 10.34
C ARG A 36 -4.20 -8.05 10.38
N THR A 37 -3.59 -7.85 11.55
CA THR A 37 -2.53 -6.84 11.72
C THR A 37 -1.32 -7.11 10.81
N ARG A 38 -0.91 -8.39 10.68
CA ARG A 38 0.17 -8.78 9.76
C ARG A 38 -0.19 -8.50 8.31
N GLN A 39 -1.42 -8.78 7.89
CA GLN A 39 -1.88 -8.53 6.54
C GLN A 39 -1.89 -7.02 6.22
N GLU A 40 -2.38 -6.18 7.13
CA GLU A 40 -2.35 -4.73 6.98
C GLU A 40 -0.92 -4.19 6.87
N SER A 41 -0.01 -4.68 7.71
CA SER A 41 1.40 -4.30 7.66
C SER A 41 2.09 -4.75 6.37
N ALA A 42 1.74 -5.93 5.84
CA ALA A 42 2.25 -6.42 4.57
C ALA A 42 1.81 -5.54 3.40
N LEU A 43 0.50 -5.20 3.32
CA LEU A 43 -0.02 -4.31 2.29
C LEU A 43 0.60 -2.91 2.36
N LEU A 44 0.82 -2.37 3.56
CA LEU A 44 1.51 -1.10 3.73
C LEU A 44 2.96 -1.16 3.22
N THR A 45 3.67 -2.24 3.51
CA THR A 45 5.04 -2.44 3.03
C THR A 45 5.09 -2.53 1.51
N GLU A 46 4.17 -3.26 0.90
CA GLU A 46 4.05 -3.39 -0.55
C GLU A 46 3.77 -2.04 -1.20
N ALA A 47 2.79 -1.29 -0.69
CA ALA A 47 2.48 0.04 -1.19
C ALA A 47 3.67 1.01 -1.10
N LEU A 48 4.45 0.94 -0.02
CA LEU A 48 5.67 1.75 0.13
C LEU A 48 6.75 1.34 -0.86
N GLN A 49 6.93 0.05 -1.14
CA GLN A 49 7.88 -0.44 -2.13
C GLN A 49 7.49 -0.01 -3.54
N ASP A 50 6.22 -0.14 -3.91
CA ASP A 50 5.70 0.30 -5.20
C ASP A 50 5.88 1.81 -5.39
N ALA A 51 5.55 2.62 -4.36
CA ALA A 51 5.74 4.07 -4.39
C ALA A 51 7.23 4.45 -4.49
N ALA A 52 8.11 3.78 -3.75
CA ALA A 52 9.55 4.02 -3.79
C ALA A 52 10.14 3.68 -5.16
N ALA A 53 9.73 2.55 -5.73
CA ALA A 53 10.16 2.14 -7.07
C ALA A 53 9.76 3.17 -8.15
N LEU A 54 8.53 3.68 -8.09
CA LEU A 54 8.11 4.75 -9.00
C LEU A 54 8.89 6.05 -8.73
N ALA A 55 9.11 6.42 -7.47
CA ALA A 55 9.90 7.60 -7.11
C ALA A 55 11.32 7.54 -7.67
N ASP A 56 11.96 6.38 -7.64
CA ASP A 56 13.30 6.17 -8.20
C ASP A 56 13.31 6.30 -9.73
N ARG A 57 12.27 5.79 -10.41
CA ARG A 57 12.09 5.98 -11.86
C ARG A 57 11.92 7.47 -12.22
N ILE A 58 11.09 8.20 -11.46
CA ILE A 58 10.92 9.66 -11.65
C ILE A 58 12.25 10.39 -11.44
N ARG A 59 13.05 10.00 -10.45
CA ARG A 59 14.40 10.59 -10.23
C ARG A 59 15.37 10.27 -11.36
N ALA A 60 15.35 9.04 -11.87
CA ALA A 60 16.19 8.62 -12.98
C ALA A 60 15.84 9.37 -14.27
N ASN A 61 14.58 9.76 -14.45
CA ASN A 61 14.08 10.51 -15.59
C ASN A 61 13.68 11.95 -15.21
N ALA A 62 14.49 12.61 -14.38
CA ALA A 62 14.17 13.91 -13.78
C ALA A 62 13.85 15.01 -14.81
N ALA A 63 14.50 14.99 -15.98
CA ALA A 63 14.26 15.94 -17.07
C ALA A 63 12.82 15.85 -17.63
N GLN A 64 12.16 14.71 -17.49
CA GLN A 64 10.79 14.46 -17.94
C GLN A 64 9.85 14.15 -16.76
N SER A 65 10.19 14.62 -15.55
CA SER A 65 9.38 14.37 -14.34
C SER A 65 7.93 14.83 -14.47
N SER A 66 7.66 15.83 -15.32
CA SER A 66 6.30 16.28 -15.62
C SER A 66 5.46 15.22 -16.36
N ALA A 67 6.08 14.28 -17.08
CA ALA A 67 5.35 13.22 -17.78
C ALA A 67 4.73 12.18 -16.85
N TYR A 68 5.15 12.15 -15.58
CA TYR A 68 4.54 11.29 -14.56
C TYR A 68 3.36 11.96 -13.84
N LEU A 69 3.13 13.26 -14.03
CA LEU A 69 2.02 13.97 -13.41
C LEU A 69 0.69 13.62 -14.09
N GLY A 70 -0.38 13.66 -13.30
CA GLY A 70 -1.73 13.36 -13.79
C GLY A 70 -1.99 11.87 -14.01
N PHE A 71 -1.08 10.99 -13.57
CA PHE A 71 -1.41 9.57 -13.50
C PHE A 71 -2.52 9.36 -12.47
N GLU A 72 -3.57 8.72 -12.89
CA GLU A 72 -4.68 8.27 -12.05
C GLU A 72 -4.97 6.80 -12.35
N PHE A 73 -5.16 6.04 -11.31
CA PHE A 73 -5.49 4.63 -11.37
C PHE A 73 -6.52 4.30 -10.28
N ASP A 74 -7.55 3.56 -10.65
CA ASP A 74 -8.54 3.02 -9.73
C ASP A 74 -8.93 1.62 -10.22
N ALA A 75 -8.51 0.60 -9.49
CA ALA A 75 -8.71 -0.79 -9.89
C ALA A 75 -10.19 -1.17 -10.01
N ASP A 76 -11.05 -0.59 -9.17
CA ASP A 76 -12.49 -0.88 -9.20
C ASP A 76 -13.17 -0.21 -10.39
N ALA A 77 -12.71 0.99 -10.81
CA ALA A 77 -13.21 1.68 -11.98
C ALA A 77 -12.66 1.07 -13.29
N GLU A 78 -11.40 0.68 -13.32
CA GLU A 78 -10.74 0.12 -14.51
C GLU A 78 -11.12 -1.34 -14.80
N ALA A 79 -11.66 -2.08 -13.82
CA ALA A 79 -12.18 -3.43 -14.07
C ALA A 79 -13.26 -3.46 -15.19
N ALA A 80 -13.86 -2.31 -15.49
CA ALA A 80 -14.85 -2.12 -16.56
C ALA A 80 -14.28 -1.56 -17.87
N GLN A 81 -12.98 -1.19 -17.93
CA GLN A 81 -12.36 -0.56 -19.10
C GLN A 81 -11.02 -1.22 -19.45
N PRO A 82 -10.73 -1.45 -20.75
CA PRO A 82 -9.42 -1.97 -21.13
C PRO A 82 -8.32 -0.96 -20.77
N ALA A 83 -7.23 -1.47 -20.21
CA ALA A 83 -6.05 -0.66 -19.93
C ALA A 83 -5.55 0.03 -21.22
N PRO A 84 -5.11 1.28 -21.17
CA PRO A 84 -4.50 1.92 -22.33
C PRO A 84 -3.29 1.12 -22.80
N ALA A 85 -3.11 1.04 -24.12
CA ALA A 85 -1.98 0.33 -24.72
C ALA A 85 -0.67 0.94 -24.19
N ALA A 86 0.13 0.11 -23.51
CA ALA A 86 1.43 0.53 -23.01
C ALA A 86 2.41 0.66 -24.18
N THR A 87 3.22 1.71 -24.17
CA THR A 87 4.38 1.79 -25.05
C THR A 87 5.36 0.70 -24.65
N ASP A 88 5.74 -0.16 -25.59
CA ASP A 88 6.71 -1.23 -25.32
C ASP A 88 8.15 -0.70 -25.51
N CYS A 89 8.89 -0.60 -24.42
CA CYS A 89 10.29 -0.21 -24.39
C CYS A 89 11.25 -1.40 -24.23
N SER A 90 10.75 -2.64 -24.29
CA SER A 90 11.58 -3.84 -24.05
C SER A 90 12.46 -4.21 -25.24
N GLY A 91 12.06 -3.82 -26.46
CA GLY A 91 12.75 -4.20 -27.70
C GLY A 91 13.58 -3.09 -28.36
N SER A 92 13.42 -1.82 -27.94
CA SER A 92 14.13 -0.66 -28.50
C SER A 92 14.27 0.45 -27.47
N ALA A 93 15.26 1.34 -27.68
CA ALA A 93 15.39 2.53 -26.83
C ALA A 93 14.17 3.45 -27.02
N CYS A 94 13.50 3.76 -25.92
CA CYS A 94 12.44 4.76 -25.88
C CYS A 94 13.03 6.15 -25.65
N ASP A 95 12.37 7.18 -26.18
CA ASP A 95 12.62 8.53 -25.72
C ASP A 95 12.14 8.70 -24.26
N PRO A 96 12.65 9.70 -23.53
CA PRO A 96 12.33 9.83 -22.10
C PRO A 96 10.85 10.01 -21.76
N ALA A 97 10.04 10.55 -22.68
CA ALA A 97 8.60 10.71 -22.46
C ALA A 97 7.88 9.37 -22.68
N ALA A 98 8.24 8.62 -23.73
CA ALA A 98 7.73 7.27 -23.97
C ALA A 98 8.13 6.31 -22.84
N LEU A 99 9.36 6.45 -22.30
CA LEU A 99 9.80 5.70 -21.13
C LEU A 99 8.92 5.96 -19.92
N ALA A 100 8.56 7.23 -19.64
CA ALA A 100 7.68 7.55 -18.53
C ALA A 100 6.30 6.89 -18.68
N GLN A 101 5.73 6.85 -19.88
CA GLN A 101 4.46 6.17 -20.15
C GLN A 101 4.56 4.65 -19.94
N HIS A 102 5.66 4.04 -20.38
CA HIS A 102 5.93 2.63 -20.12
C HIS A 102 6.02 2.34 -18.62
N GLU A 103 6.77 3.14 -17.88
CA GLU A 103 6.95 2.97 -16.44
C GLU A 103 5.66 3.15 -15.64
N LEU A 104 4.80 4.08 -16.05
CA LEU A 104 3.46 4.23 -15.47
C LEU A 104 2.55 3.05 -15.78
N ALA A 105 2.66 2.44 -16.96
CA ALA A 105 1.93 1.23 -17.30
C ALA A 105 2.40 0.02 -16.45
N VAL A 106 3.72 -0.12 -16.26
CA VAL A 106 4.29 -1.13 -15.36
C VAL A 106 3.83 -0.91 -13.92
N PHE A 107 3.86 0.34 -13.45
CA PHE A 107 3.39 0.69 -12.10
C PHE A 107 1.90 0.34 -11.90
N ARG A 108 1.04 0.63 -12.90
CA ARG A 108 -0.37 0.23 -12.88
C ARG A 108 -0.53 -1.28 -12.72
N GLN A 109 0.21 -2.05 -13.50
CA GLN A 109 0.17 -3.51 -13.43
C GLN A 109 0.64 -4.04 -12.07
N GLN A 110 1.68 -3.42 -11.48
CA GLN A 110 2.15 -3.75 -10.13
C GLN A 110 1.04 -3.51 -9.11
N LEU A 111 0.42 -2.33 -9.09
CA LEU A 111 -0.67 -2.01 -8.17
C LEU A 111 -1.85 -2.98 -8.28
N GLN A 112 -2.21 -3.39 -9.51
CA GLN A 112 -3.29 -4.37 -9.73
C GLN A 112 -2.98 -5.74 -9.13
N SER A 113 -1.71 -6.13 -9.12
CA SER A 113 -1.30 -7.45 -8.62
C SER A 113 -0.98 -7.46 -7.13
N SER A 114 -0.53 -6.35 -6.56
CA SER A 114 -0.03 -6.26 -5.18
C SER A 114 -1.08 -5.81 -4.17
N LEU A 115 -2.01 -4.93 -4.57
CA LEU A 115 -2.92 -4.28 -3.64
C LEU A 115 -4.40 -4.51 -4.00
N PRO A 116 -5.25 -4.90 -3.03
CA PRO A 116 -6.68 -5.10 -3.29
C PRO A 116 -7.40 -3.77 -3.48
N SER A 117 -8.17 -3.62 -4.57
CA SER A 117 -8.89 -2.38 -4.93
C SER A 117 -7.97 -1.16 -4.83
N ALA A 118 -6.81 -1.27 -5.44
CA ALA A 118 -5.80 -0.22 -5.42
C ALA A 118 -6.29 1.04 -6.10
N ARG A 119 -6.01 2.19 -5.49
CA ARG A 119 -6.15 3.51 -6.09
C ARG A 119 -4.84 4.26 -5.96
N ALA A 120 -4.39 4.90 -7.02
CA ALA A 120 -3.16 5.70 -6.99
C ALA A 120 -3.29 6.95 -7.85
N LEU A 121 -2.54 7.98 -7.48
CA LEU A 121 -2.37 9.16 -8.31
C LEU A 121 -0.99 9.79 -8.07
N THR A 122 -0.51 10.52 -9.08
CA THR A 122 0.68 11.36 -8.99
C THR A 122 0.33 12.80 -9.29
N CYS A 123 0.69 13.71 -8.41
CA CYS A 123 0.37 15.13 -8.54
C CYS A 123 1.42 16.00 -7.85
N ARG A 124 1.33 17.31 -8.02
CA ARG A 124 2.04 18.28 -7.20
C ARG A 124 1.24 18.62 -5.96
N ASP A 125 1.85 18.47 -4.78
CA ASP A 125 1.17 18.71 -3.53
C ASP A 125 2.12 19.30 -2.47
N SER A 126 1.79 20.48 -1.97
CA SER A 126 2.53 21.16 -0.91
C SER A 126 2.11 20.70 0.49
N SER A 127 0.94 20.06 0.64
CA SER A 127 0.42 19.61 1.93
C SER A 127 -0.35 18.29 1.80
N THR A 128 0.37 17.18 1.94
CA THR A 128 -0.20 15.83 1.79
C THR A 128 -1.17 15.43 2.91
N ALA A 129 -1.06 16.06 4.09
CA ALA A 129 -1.83 15.71 5.28
C ALA A 129 -2.38 16.95 6.02
N PRO A 130 -3.20 17.78 5.37
CA PRO A 130 -3.82 18.91 6.04
C PRO A 130 -4.70 18.41 7.19
N GLY A 131 -4.52 18.99 8.39
CA GLY A 131 -5.23 18.52 9.59
C GLY A 131 -4.82 17.13 10.09
N GLY A 132 -3.64 16.64 9.70
CA GLY A 132 -3.08 15.37 10.16
C GLY A 132 -3.65 14.11 9.45
N ARG A 133 -4.43 14.29 8.38
CA ARG A 133 -4.99 13.18 7.59
C ARG A 133 -4.54 13.29 6.14
N LEU A 134 -4.08 12.17 5.57
CA LEU A 134 -3.76 12.09 4.15
C LEU A 134 -5.01 12.34 3.30
N GLN A 135 -4.87 13.12 2.23
CA GLN A 135 -5.97 13.47 1.32
C GLN A 135 -5.61 13.16 -0.12
N TRP A 136 -6.63 12.81 -0.91
CA TRP A 136 -6.49 12.60 -2.36
C TRP A 136 -6.28 13.94 -3.10
N ALA A 137 -6.90 15.00 -2.62
CA ALA A 137 -6.75 16.32 -3.22
C ALA A 137 -5.29 16.76 -3.25
N CYS A 138 -4.90 17.47 -4.29
CA CYS A 138 -3.56 18.00 -4.52
C CYS A 138 -3.63 19.52 -4.61
N SER A 139 -2.59 20.22 -4.14
CA SER A 139 -2.51 21.68 -4.22
C SER A 139 -2.36 22.17 -5.67
N GLY A 140 -1.72 21.40 -6.54
CA GLY A 140 -1.46 21.74 -7.93
C GLY A 140 -0.43 22.85 -8.16
N GLU A 141 0.21 23.35 -7.10
CA GLU A 141 1.20 24.41 -7.19
C GLU A 141 2.44 23.95 -7.97
N ALA A 142 2.89 24.76 -8.93
CA ALA A 142 4.02 24.39 -9.81
C ALA A 142 5.33 24.16 -9.03
N SER A 143 5.54 24.85 -7.90
CA SER A 143 6.70 24.72 -7.03
C SER A 143 6.60 23.56 -6.03
N ALA A 144 5.40 22.96 -5.86
CA ALA A 144 5.21 21.86 -4.94
C ALA A 144 5.91 20.59 -5.42
N PRO A 145 6.38 19.73 -4.50
CA PRO A 145 6.99 18.46 -4.87
C PRO A 145 5.99 17.57 -5.59
N ILE A 146 6.48 16.66 -6.41
CA ILE A 146 5.67 15.55 -6.93
C ILE A 146 5.40 14.61 -5.77
N VAL A 147 4.15 14.19 -5.61
CA VAL A 147 3.72 13.27 -4.58
C VAL A 147 3.03 12.08 -5.23
N ILE A 148 3.42 10.88 -4.81
CA ILE A 148 2.77 9.61 -5.16
C ILE A 148 1.83 9.26 -4.02
N LYS A 149 0.54 9.18 -4.30
CA LYS A 149 -0.49 8.80 -3.33
C LYS A 149 -1.04 7.43 -3.70
N ILE A 150 -1.06 6.50 -2.76
CA ILE A 150 -1.58 5.14 -2.95
C ILE A 150 -2.53 4.81 -1.80
N GLY A 151 -3.65 4.21 -2.14
CA GLY A 151 -4.60 3.62 -1.20
C GLY A 151 -5.05 2.25 -1.69
N TRP A 152 -5.57 1.44 -0.79
CA TRP A 152 -6.09 0.11 -1.06
C TRP A 152 -7.26 -0.19 -0.13
N ARG A 153 -8.01 -1.25 -0.41
CA ARG A 153 -9.10 -1.66 0.48
C ARG A 153 -8.56 -1.98 1.86
N GLY A 154 -9.00 -1.25 2.87
CA GLY A 154 -8.56 -1.37 4.27
C GLY A 154 -7.39 -0.44 4.65
N SER A 155 -6.83 0.36 3.73
CA SER A 155 -5.70 1.26 4.00
C SER A 155 -6.04 2.38 4.99
N ASN A 156 -7.32 2.70 5.11
CA ASN A 156 -7.75 3.58 6.17
C ASN A 156 -9.17 3.22 6.62
N ALA A 157 -9.36 3.13 7.92
CA ALA A 157 -10.62 2.73 8.54
C ALA A 157 -11.81 3.64 8.19
N LEU A 158 -11.56 4.80 7.58
CA LEU A 158 -12.56 5.81 7.25
C LEU A 158 -12.79 5.99 5.74
N GLY A 159 -12.06 5.26 4.88
CA GLY A 159 -12.26 5.23 3.44
C GLY A 159 -12.06 6.56 2.67
N ALA A 160 -11.63 7.63 3.35
CA ALA A 160 -11.66 8.98 2.81
C ALA A 160 -10.34 9.47 2.19
N GLY A 161 -9.22 8.77 2.38
CA GLY A 161 -7.89 9.21 1.92
C GLY A 161 -6.98 8.07 1.48
N PRO A 162 -5.80 8.39 0.92
CA PRO A 162 -4.79 7.40 0.62
C PRO A 162 -4.20 6.79 1.91
N GLY A 163 -3.69 5.56 1.81
CA GLY A 163 -2.94 4.92 2.88
C GLY A 163 -1.54 5.48 3.05
N ILE A 164 -0.94 5.92 1.93
CA ILE A 164 0.37 6.56 1.89
C ILE A 164 0.37 7.76 0.94
N ALA A 165 1.28 8.71 1.21
CA ALA A 165 1.64 9.81 0.32
C ALA A 165 3.14 10.02 0.40
N LEU A 166 3.86 9.70 -0.68
CA LEU A 166 5.32 9.75 -0.76
C LEU A 166 5.77 10.94 -1.61
N PRO A 167 6.39 11.98 -1.03
CA PRO A 167 6.97 13.06 -1.81
C PRO A 167 8.24 12.59 -2.52
N VAL A 168 8.38 12.97 -3.79
CA VAL A 168 9.56 12.69 -4.62
C VAL A 168 10.48 13.90 -4.58
N ALA A 169 11.59 13.78 -3.87
CA ALA A 169 12.65 14.77 -3.93
C ALA A 169 13.38 14.63 -5.26
N LEU A 170 13.32 15.67 -6.08
CA LEU A 170 14.14 15.80 -7.29
C LEU A 170 15.40 16.59 -6.93
N TYR A 171 16.55 16.05 -7.29
CA TYR A 171 17.81 16.74 -7.10
C TYR A 171 17.92 17.87 -8.14
N SER A 172 18.09 19.11 -7.67
CA SER A 172 18.44 20.23 -8.55
C SER A 172 19.96 20.38 -8.59
N PRO A 173 20.59 20.48 -9.78
CA PRO A 173 22.06 20.59 -9.89
C PRO A 173 22.68 21.80 -9.15
N GLY A 174 21.85 22.70 -8.62
CA GLY A 174 22.25 23.86 -7.82
C GLY A 174 22.34 23.62 -6.31
N ASP A 175 21.84 22.49 -5.80
CA ASP A 175 21.82 22.15 -4.36
C ASP A 175 23.05 21.30 -3.95
N ARG A 176 24.23 21.58 -4.46
CA ARG A 176 25.46 21.01 -3.89
C ARG A 176 25.75 21.71 -2.56
N PRO A 177 25.95 20.93 -1.46
CA PRO A 177 26.42 21.49 -0.19
C PRO A 177 27.82 22.09 -0.32
#